data_297934e7c9ca29f526a11e00e1bb1efb
#
_entry.id   297934e7c9ca29f526a11e00e1bb1efb
#
_cell.length_a   1.000
_cell.length_b   1.000
_cell.length_c   1.000
_cell.angle_alpha   90.00
_cell.angle_beta   90.00
_cell.angle_gamma   90.00
#
_symmetry.space_group_name_H-M   'P 1'
#
loop_
_entity.id
_entity.type
_entity.pdbx_description
1 polymer ?
#
loop_
_entity_poly.entity_id
_entity_poly.type
_entity_poly.pdbx_seq_one_letter_code
_entity_poly.pdbx_strand_id
1 'polypeptide(L)'
;SACLVGSEMFIRERTEIIEDMRYDVIDDLINVHIPPKSYPDQWDLDGLKDAVKEGINLDLPIDDWANEEGVDDELLTERIEDAANSMMANKTKAFGKEAMQQVEKQLLLQTIDTKWREHLITLEHLRSVVGFRGYAQRDPLNEYKNEAFQLFERLLNGLRYDVTKQLSIVRPLTDAERKAMIAKFLDEQKKPTETSKTASSKAIKSNSSMPLGAKTPPEQMPKGWQATGRNELCPCGSGKKFKHCHGRL
;
A
#
# COMPACT_ATOMS: atom_id res chain seq x y z
N SER A 1 19.19 -10.55 24.72
CA SER A 1 18.39 -11.76 24.38
C SER A 1 16.90 -11.48 24.35
N ALA A 2 16.32 -10.64 25.23
CA ALA A 2 14.87 -10.36 25.23
C ALA A 2 14.37 -9.61 23.98
N CYS A 3 15.18 -8.77 23.37
CA CYS A 3 14.82 -8.02 22.15
C CYS A 3 14.72 -8.93 20.91
N LEU A 4 15.53 -9.99 20.84
CA LEU A 4 15.52 -10.96 19.73
C LEU A 4 14.26 -11.84 19.78
N VAL A 5 13.87 -12.31 20.97
CA VAL A 5 12.68 -13.13 21.16
C VAL A 5 11.41 -12.34 20.79
N GLY A 6 11.32 -11.07 21.15
CA GLY A 6 10.21 -10.21 20.73
C GLY A 6 10.12 -10.02 19.21
N SER A 7 11.26 -9.82 18.54
CA SER A 7 11.27 -9.64 17.07
C SER A 7 10.90 -10.92 16.32
N GLU A 8 11.33 -12.08 16.79
CA GLU A 8 10.96 -13.39 16.20
C GLU A 8 9.48 -13.71 16.36
N MET A 9 8.88 -13.38 17.51
CA MET A 9 7.46 -13.55 17.76
C MET A 9 6.61 -12.70 16.80
N PHE A 10 6.92 -11.41 16.65
CA PHE A 10 6.23 -10.52 15.69
C PHE A 10 6.42 -10.94 14.22
N ILE A 11 7.54 -11.56 13.88
CA ILE A 11 7.78 -12.07 12.53
C ILE A 11 6.91 -13.30 12.26
N ARG A 12 6.79 -14.21 13.23
CA ARG A 12 5.95 -15.41 13.12
C ARG A 12 4.47 -15.02 12.98
N GLU A 13 3.95 -14.18 13.88
CA GLU A 13 2.58 -13.69 13.84
C GLU A 13 2.22 -13.05 12.49
N ARG A 14 3.14 -12.29 11.89
CA ARG A 14 2.90 -11.65 10.58
C ARG A 14 2.78 -12.66 9.45
N THR A 15 3.63 -13.69 9.42
CA THR A 15 3.55 -14.72 8.40
C THR A 15 2.23 -15.51 8.52
N GLU A 16 1.81 -15.84 9.74
CA GLU A 16 0.53 -16.47 10.02
C GLU A 16 -0.65 -15.59 9.55
N ILE A 17 -0.64 -14.29 9.85
CA ILE A 17 -1.68 -13.36 9.37
C ILE A 17 -1.76 -13.32 7.84
N ILE A 18 -0.63 -13.34 7.14
CA ILE A 18 -0.61 -13.35 5.66
C ILE A 18 -1.12 -14.69 5.11
N GLU A 19 -0.85 -15.78 5.80
CA GLU A 19 -1.42 -17.09 5.47
C GLU A 19 -2.94 -17.11 5.66
N ASP A 20 -3.43 -16.61 6.78
CA ASP A 20 -4.87 -16.46 7.05
C ASP A 20 -5.55 -15.58 5.99
N MET A 21 -4.93 -14.44 5.64
CA MET A 21 -5.45 -13.57 4.55
C MET A 21 -5.58 -14.31 3.22
N ARG A 22 -4.64 -15.20 2.91
CA ARG A 22 -4.68 -16.00 1.68
C ARG A 22 -5.81 -17.02 1.72
N TYR A 23 -6.02 -17.71 2.84
CA TYR A 23 -7.13 -18.63 3.02
C TYR A 23 -8.48 -17.91 2.91
N ASP A 24 -8.65 -16.78 3.61
CA ASP A 24 -9.85 -15.96 3.49
C ASP A 24 -10.15 -15.55 2.02
N VAL A 25 -9.12 -15.21 1.24
CA VAL A 25 -9.29 -14.85 -0.18
C VAL A 25 -9.68 -16.06 -1.02
N ILE A 26 -9.10 -17.23 -0.75
CA ILE A 26 -9.47 -18.48 -1.46
C ILE A 26 -10.92 -18.84 -1.17
N ASP A 27 -11.33 -18.79 0.08
CA ASP A 27 -12.70 -19.04 0.51
C ASP A 27 -13.67 -18.06 -0.15
N ASP A 28 -13.35 -16.77 -0.18
CA ASP A 28 -14.18 -15.75 -0.83
C ASP A 28 -14.32 -16.02 -2.35
N LEU A 29 -13.23 -16.39 -3.04
CA LEU A 29 -13.28 -16.73 -4.46
C LEU A 29 -14.13 -17.96 -4.73
N ILE A 30 -14.01 -18.99 -3.92
CA ILE A 30 -14.79 -20.22 -4.04
C ILE A 30 -16.26 -19.95 -3.77
N ASN A 31 -16.59 -19.25 -2.70
CA ASN A 31 -17.99 -18.92 -2.34
C ASN A 31 -18.73 -18.08 -3.40
N VAL A 32 -18.00 -17.29 -4.20
CA VAL A 32 -18.57 -16.51 -5.31
C VAL A 32 -18.97 -17.41 -6.48
N HIS A 33 -18.16 -18.43 -6.80
CA HIS A 33 -18.33 -19.27 -7.98
C HIS A 33 -19.00 -20.62 -7.68
N ILE A 34 -18.86 -21.10 -6.45
CA ILE A 34 -19.44 -22.35 -5.96
C ILE A 34 -20.42 -22.04 -4.83
N PRO A 35 -21.74 -21.97 -5.09
CA PRO A 35 -22.71 -21.78 -4.03
C PRO A 35 -22.66 -22.93 -3.02
N PRO A 36 -22.71 -22.67 -1.71
CA PRO A 36 -22.60 -23.70 -0.68
C PRO A 36 -23.71 -24.75 -0.86
N LYS A 37 -23.33 -26.02 -0.77
CA LYS A 37 -24.20 -27.18 -0.95
C LYS A 37 -24.81 -27.33 -2.35
N SER A 38 -24.20 -26.77 -3.37
CA SER A 38 -24.58 -26.95 -4.76
C SER A 38 -23.97 -28.22 -5.35
N TYR A 39 -24.60 -28.75 -6.38
CA TYR A 39 -24.05 -29.89 -7.14
C TYR A 39 -23.00 -29.40 -8.14
N PRO A 40 -22.03 -30.23 -8.54
CA PRO A 40 -20.96 -29.86 -9.49
C PRO A 40 -21.48 -29.28 -10.81
N ASP A 41 -22.67 -29.68 -11.28
CA ASP A 41 -23.30 -29.16 -12.49
C ASP A 41 -23.68 -27.66 -12.39
N GLN A 42 -23.74 -27.10 -11.17
CA GLN A 42 -24.10 -25.70 -10.92
C GLN A 42 -22.90 -24.81 -10.64
N TRP A 43 -21.69 -25.39 -10.66
CA TRP A 43 -20.47 -24.68 -10.35
C TRP A 43 -20.00 -23.87 -11.56
N ASP A 44 -19.61 -22.62 -11.32
CA ASP A 44 -18.97 -21.78 -12.34
C ASP A 44 -17.45 -22.04 -12.33
N LEU A 45 -17.03 -23.15 -12.94
CA LEU A 45 -15.65 -23.60 -12.94
C LEU A 45 -14.76 -22.67 -13.78
N ASP A 46 -15.25 -22.19 -14.93
CA ASP A 46 -14.52 -21.27 -15.80
C ASP A 46 -14.25 -19.95 -15.07
N GLY A 47 -15.29 -19.39 -14.41
CA GLY A 47 -15.16 -18.19 -13.60
C GLY A 47 -14.20 -18.36 -12.42
N LEU A 48 -14.26 -19.51 -11.71
CA LEU A 48 -13.34 -19.83 -10.64
C LEU A 48 -11.88 -19.92 -11.10
N LYS A 49 -11.65 -20.57 -12.23
CA LYS A 49 -10.30 -20.72 -12.83
C LYS A 49 -9.69 -19.36 -13.17
N ASP A 50 -10.47 -18.49 -13.81
CA ASP A 50 -10.04 -17.14 -14.14
C ASP A 50 -9.80 -16.30 -12.86
N ALA A 51 -10.66 -16.41 -11.87
CA ALA A 51 -10.54 -15.71 -10.59
C ALA A 51 -9.30 -16.17 -9.79
N VAL A 52 -9.02 -17.47 -9.73
CA VAL A 52 -7.83 -18.03 -9.08
C VAL A 52 -6.57 -17.59 -9.84
N LYS A 53 -6.59 -17.59 -11.16
CA LYS A 53 -5.48 -17.12 -11.99
C LYS A 53 -5.21 -15.63 -11.80
N GLU A 54 -6.25 -14.81 -11.71
CA GLU A 54 -6.11 -13.38 -11.50
C GLU A 54 -5.70 -13.04 -10.06
N GLY A 55 -6.31 -13.68 -9.05
CA GLY A 55 -6.09 -13.37 -7.63
C GLY A 55 -4.82 -13.98 -7.05
N ILE A 56 -4.51 -15.24 -7.41
CA ILE A 56 -3.42 -16.00 -6.80
C ILE A 56 -2.30 -16.32 -7.82
N ASN A 57 -2.53 -16.02 -9.10
CA ASN A 57 -1.58 -16.30 -10.19
C ASN A 57 -1.21 -17.80 -10.29
N LEU A 58 -2.20 -18.67 -10.07
CA LEU A 58 -2.09 -20.11 -10.24
C LEU A 58 -2.94 -20.57 -11.43
N ASP A 59 -2.34 -21.41 -12.27
CA ASP A 59 -3.04 -22.10 -13.36
C ASP A 59 -3.27 -23.55 -12.93
N LEU A 60 -4.49 -23.84 -12.46
CA LEU A 60 -4.87 -25.12 -11.87
C LEU A 60 -5.86 -25.86 -12.79
N PRO A 61 -5.79 -27.20 -12.87
CA PRO A 61 -6.72 -28.02 -13.64
C PRO A 61 -8.03 -28.22 -12.86
N ILE A 62 -8.75 -27.12 -12.57
CA ILE A 62 -9.98 -27.14 -11.75
C ILE A 62 -11.06 -27.98 -12.41
N ASP A 63 -11.14 -27.95 -13.76
CA ASP A 63 -12.09 -28.71 -14.53
C ASP A 63 -11.88 -30.23 -14.35
N ASP A 64 -10.63 -30.66 -14.34
CA ASP A 64 -10.28 -32.08 -14.17
C ASP A 64 -10.65 -32.53 -12.74
N TRP A 65 -10.38 -31.69 -11.74
CA TRP A 65 -10.70 -31.98 -10.35
C TRP A 65 -12.19 -32.08 -10.09
N ALA A 66 -13.00 -31.18 -10.67
CA ALA A 66 -14.43 -31.19 -10.50
C ALA A 66 -15.14 -32.38 -11.16
N ASN A 67 -14.51 -33.00 -12.18
CA ASN A 67 -15.02 -34.19 -12.84
C ASN A 67 -14.66 -35.51 -12.11
N GLU A 68 -13.87 -35.48 -11.05
CA GLU A 68 -13.56 -36.66 -10.25
C GLU A 68 -14.76 -37.09 -9.41
N GLU A 69 -15.02 -38.38 -9.30
CA GLU A 69 -16.13 -38.91 -8.48
C GLU A 69 -15.89 -38.61 -7.00
N GLY A 70 -16.86 -37.98 -6.36
CA GLY A 70 -16.86 -37.73 -4.91
C GLY A 70 -16.14 -36.43 -4.50
N VAL A 71 -15.85 -35.53 -5.42
CA VAL A 71 -15.32 -34.20 -5.10
C VAL A 71 -16.45 -33.29 -4.64
N ASP A 72 -16.30 -32.71 -3.48
CA ASP A 72 -17.14 -31.67 -2.90
C ASP A 72 -16.42 -30.31 -2.89
N ASP A 73 -17.13 -29.27 -2.47
CA ASP A 73 -16.61 -27.91 -2.33
C ASP A 73 -15.46 -27.84 -1.33
N GLU A 74 -15.49 -28.61 -0.24
CA GLU A 74 -14.44 -28.66 0.79
C GLU A 74 -13.13 -29.24 0.22
N LEU A 75 -13.20 -30.34 -0.52
CA LEU A 75 -12.03 -30.99 -1.10
C LEU A 75 -11.39 -30.11 -2.21
N LEU A 76 -12.22 -29.40 -2.99
CA LEU A 76 -11.72 -28.48 -3.99
C LEU A 76 -10.99 -27.28 -3.34
N THR A 77 -11.54 -26.75 -2.25
CA THR A 77 -10.92 -25.72 -1.42
C THR A 77 -9.56 -26.15 -0.93
N GLU A 78 -9.48 -27.34 -0.28
CA GLU A 78 -8.23 -27.90 0.25
C GLU A 78 -7.15 -28.04 -0.85
N ARG A 79 -7.53 -28.50 -2.05
CA ARG A 79 -6.60 -28.64 -3.19
C ARG A 79 -6.06 -27.30 -3.68
N ILE A 80 -6.89 -26.26 -3.71
CA ILE A 80 -6.47 -24.90 -4.10
C ILE A 80 -5.55 -24.31 -3.04
N GLU A 81 -5.86 -24.48 -1.76
CA GLU A 81 -5.03 -24.05 -0.64
C GLU A 81 -3.66 -24.72 -0.65
N ASP A 82 -3.63 -26.04 -0.84
CA ASP A 82 -2.38 -26.82 -0.93
C ASP A 82 -1.51 -26.36 -2.10
N ALA A 83 -2.12 -26.10 -3.25
CA ALA A 83 -1.41 -25.55 -4.41
C ALA A 83 -0.84 -24.16 -4.13
N ALA A 84 -1.61 -23.29 -3.48
CA ALA A 84 -1.17 -21.96 -3.06
C ALA A 84 -0.04 -22.02 -2.02
N ASN A 85 -0.13 -22.92 -1.04
CA ASN A 85 0.89 -23.15 -0.03
C ASN A 85 2.20 -23.67 -0.67
N SER A 86 2.09 -24.62 -1.58
CA SER A 86 3.23 -25.15 -2.33
C SER A 86 3.93 -24.06 -3.16
N MET A 87 3.15 -23.19 -3.82
CA MET A 87 3.69 -22.04 -4.54
C MET A 87 4.45 -21.11 -3.61
N MET A 88 3.88 -20.73 -2.46
CA MET A 88 4.53 -19.83 -1.49
C MET A 88 5.77 -20.46 -0.86
N ALA A 89 5.75 -21.75 -0.54
CA ALA A 89 6.92 -22.48 -0.07
C ALA A 89 8.06 -22.47 -1.09
N ASN A 90 7.76 -22.65 -2.38
CA ASN A 90 8.74 -22.58 -3.46
C ASN A 90 9.31 -21.16 -3.60
N LYS A 91 8.47 -20.12 -3.50
CA LYS A 91 8.93 -18.72 -3.48
C LYS A 91 9.85 -18.44 -2.29
N THR A 92 9.47 -18.89 -1.09
CA THR A 92 10.30 -18.73 0.11
C THR A 92 11.66 -19.40 -0.03
N LYS A 93 11.72 -20.57 -0.68
CA LYS A 93 13.00 -21.22 -1.01
C LYS A 93 13.82 -20.42 -2.02
N ALA A 94 13.18 -19.83 -3.02
CA ALA A 94 13.86 -19.08 -4.09
C ALA A 94 14.37 -17.71 -3.62
N PHE A 95 13.62 -17.00 -2.79
CA PHE A 95 14.03 -15.71 -2.22
C PHE A 95 15.01 -15.87 -1.04
N GLY A 96 14.89 -16.96 -0.29
CA GLY A 96 15.42 -17.10 1.06
C GLY A 96 14.46 -16.51 2.10
N LYS A 97 14.43 -17.13 3.28
CA LYS A 97 13.46 -16.81 4.35
C LYS A 97 13.47 -15.34 4.76
N GLU A 98 14.65 -14.77 4.99
CA GLU A 98 14.80 -13.38 5.44
C GLU A 98 14.33 -12.36 4.38
N ALA A 99 14.71 -12.60 3.11
CA ALA A 99 14.30 -11.71 2.02
C ALA A 99 12.79 -11.77 1.79
N MET A 100 12.18 -12.97 1.85
CA MET A 100 10.72 -13.11 1.73
C MET A 100 9.97 -12.37 2.85
N GLN A 101 10.43 -12.48 4.09
CA GLN A 101 9.86 -11.74 5.22
C GLN A 101 9.95 -10.21 5.07
N GLN A 102 11.01 -9.70 4.43
CA GLN A 102 11.11 -8.28 4.14
C GLN A 102 10.13 -7.85 3.04
N VAL A 103 9.97 -8.67 2.00
CA VAL A 103 9.00 -8.43 0.93
C VAL A 103 7.58 -8.44 1.49
N GLU A 104 7.21 -9.44 2.29
CA GLU A 104 5.91 -9.52 2.98
C GLU A 104 5.64 -8.28 3.82
N LYS A 105 6.61 -7.87 4.64
CA LYS A 105 6.50 -6.66 5.46
C LYS A 105 6.28 -5.41 4.62
N GLN A 106 7.08 -5.23 3.58
CA GLN A 106 7.03 -4.04 2.75
C GLN A 106 5.70 -3.96 1.98
N LEU A 107 5.28 -5.06 1.37
CA LEU A 107 4.02 -5.11 0.64
C LEU A 107 2.82 -4.86 1.56
N LEU A 108 2.78 -5.55 2.71
CA LEU A 108 1.69 -5.37 3.66
C LEU A 108 1.57 -3.91 4.11
N LEU A 109 2.67 -3.29 4.55
CA LEU A 109 2.66 -1.90 5.00
C LEU A 109 2.28 -0.94 3.88
N GLN A 110 2.83 -1.11 2.68
CA GLN A 110 2.51 -0.26 1.53
C GLN A 110 1.03 -0.36 1.14
N THR A 111 0.47 -1.56 1.15
CA THR A 111 -0.94 -1.79 0.81
C THR A 111 -1.85 -1.20 1.87
N ILE A 112 -1.53 -1.38 3.17
CA ILE A 112 -2.26 -0.75 4.28
C ILE A 112 -2.25 0.77 4.13
N ASP A 113 -1.09 1.39 3.92
CA ASP A 113 -0.97 2.85 3.81
C ASP A 113 -1.81 3.40 2.64
N THR A 114 -1.81 2.70 1.51
CA THR A 114 -2.57 3.10 0.32
C THR A 114 -4.08 2.96 0.55
N LYS A 115 -4.53 1.79 0.97
CA LYS A 115 -5.96 1.51 1.23
C LYS A 115 -6.52 2.36 2.36
N TRP A 116 -5.75 2.59 3.41
CA TRP A 116 -6.17 3.44 4.52
C TRP A 116 -6.36 4.90 4.10
N ARG A 117 -5.45 5.42 3.28
CA ARG A 117 -5.59 6.78 2.73
C ARG A 117 -6.84 6.92 1.86
N GLU A 118 -7.09 5.96 0.97
CA GLU A 118 -8.28 5.91 0.13
C GLU A 118 -9.56 5.85 0.99
N HIS A 119 -9.55 5.03 2.04
CA HIS A 119 -10.66 4.89 2.97
C HIS A 119 -10.99 6.20 3.70
N LEU A 120 -9.96 6.91 4.20
CA LEU A 120 -10.15 8.21 4.85
C LEU A 120 -10.78 9.24 3.90
N ILE A 121 -10.35 9.28 2.64
CA ILE A 121 -10.94 10.17 1.62
C ILE A 121 -12.41 9.80 1.37
N THR A 122 -12.72 8.50 1.27
CA THR A 122 -14.08 8.03 1.07
C THR A 122 -14.98 8.33 2.26
N LEU A 123 -14.49 8.18 3.49
CA LEU A 123 -15.22 8.56 4.71
C LEU A 123 -15.49 10.05 4.78
N GLU A 124 -14.54 10.91 4.39
CA GLU A 124 -14.76 12.35 4.37
C GLU A 124 -15.81 12.73 3.32
N HIS A 125 -15.79 12.07 2.15
CA HIS A 125 -16.83 12.24 1.14
C HIS A 125 -18.21 11.80 1.69
N LEU A 126 -18.30 10.63 2.32
CA LEU A 126 -19.54 10.14 2.95
C LEU A 126 -20.05 11.16 3.98
N ARG A 127 -19.17 11.67 4.84
CA ARG A 127 -19.50 12.67 5.85
C ARG A 127 -20.09 13.96 5.24
N SER A 128 -19.57 14.39 4.09
CA SER A 128 -20.05 15.60 3.43
C SER A 128 -21.45 15.45 2.82
N VAL A 129 -21.84 14.24 2.38
CA VAL A 129 -23.09 13.99 1.66
C VAL A 129 -24.19 13.39 2.52
N VAL A 130 -23.85 12.74 3.63
CA VAL A 130 -24.84 12.01 4.46
C VAL A 130 -25.93 12.91 5.04
N GLY A 131 -25.64 14.18 5.27
CA GLY A 131 -26.61 15.17 5.77
C GLY A 131 -27.81 15.36 4.85
N PHE A 132 -27.64 15.20 3.54
CA PHE A 132 -28.73 15.31 2.57
C PHE A 132 -29.80 14.21 2.71
N ARG A 133 -29.47 13.08 3.33
CA ARG A 133 -30.42 12.01 3.56
C ARG A 133 -31.50 12.34 4.58
N GLY A 134 -31.27 13.36 5.42
CA GLY A 134 -32.28 13.91 6.31
C GLY A 134 -33.53 14.41 5.56
N TYR A 135 -33.41 14.90 4.34
CA TYR A 135 -34.54 15.30 3.51
C TYR A 135 -35.46 14.11 3.13
N ALA A 136 -34.90 12.88 3.08
CA ALA A 136 -35.64 11.65 2.82
C ALA A 136 -36.20 10.99 4.10
N GLN A 137 -36.29 11.73 5.22
CA GLN A 137 -36.73 11.25 6.54
C GLN A 137 -35.90 10.08 7.10
N ARG A 138 -34.67 9.93 6.66
CA ARG A 138 -33.71 8.98 7.23
C ARG A 138 -32.83 9.68 8.26
N ASP A 139 -32.47 8.95 9.32
CA ASP A 139 -31.54 9.48 10.31
C ASP A 139 -30.12 9.49 9.74
N PRO A 140 -29.50 10.67 9.48
CA PRO A 140 -28.17 10.76 8.87
C PRO A 140 -27.08 10.08 9.70
N LEU A 141 -27.24 10.03 11.04
CA LEU A 141 -26.25 9.41 11.91
C LEU A 141 -26.24 7.87 11.75
N ASN A 142 -27.40 7.26 11.67
CA ASN A 142 -27.52 5.82 11.49
C ASN A 142 -27.08 5.42 10.08
N GLU A 143 -27.43 6.20 9.05
CA GLU A 143 -26.95 5.99 7.68
C GLU A 143 -25.41 6.08 7.61
N TYR A 144 -24.82 7.10 8.26
CA TYR A 144 -23.36 7.21 8.32
C TYR A 144 -22.71 5.99 8.96
N LYS A 145 -23.21 5.53 10.10
CA LYS A 145 -22.65 4.35 10.79
C LYS A 145 -22.70 3.09 9.93
N ASN A 146 -23.84 2.85 9.30
CA ASN A 146 -24.03 1.67 8.46
C ASN A 146 -23.11 1.70 7.23
N GLU A 147 -23.03 2.84 6.54
CA GLU A 147 -22.17 2.96 5.37
C GLU A 147 -20.68 2.98 5.72
N ALA A 148 -20.29 3.65 6.81
CA ALA A 148 -18.92 3.63 7.28
C ALA A 148 -18.45 2.22 7.65
N PHE A 149 -19.32 1.41 8.25
CA PHE A 149 -19.05 0.00 8.53
C PHE A 149 -18.86 -0.80 7.24
N GLN A 150 -19.76 -0.67 6.26
CA GLN A 150 -19.62 -1.33 4.97
C GLN A 150 -18.34 -0.91 4.21
N LEU A 151 -17.96 0.37 4.30
CA LEU A 151 -16.73 0.86 3.71
C LEU A 151 -15.50 0.26 4.39
N PHE A 152 -15.56 0.04 5.71
CA PHE A 152 -14.48 -0.59 6.45
C PHE A 152 -14.36 -2.08 6.12
N GLU A 153 -15.46 -2.81 5.99
CA GLU A 153 -15.44 -4.20 5.52
C GLU A 153 -14.85 -4.32 4.11
N ARG A 154 -15.23 -3.43 3.20
CA ARG A 154 -14.63 -3.37 1.86
C ARG A 154 -13.13 -3.07 1.90
N LEU A 155 -12.68 -2.21 2.82
CA LEU A 155 -11.26 -1.95 3.04
C LEU A 155 -10.53 -3.24 3.42
N LEU A 156 -11.06 -4.00 4.41
CA LEU A 156 -10.42 -5.22 4.90
C LEU A 156 -10.36 -6.30 3.80
N ASN A 157 -11.46 -6.52 3.09
CA ASN A 157 -11.51 -7.50 2.00
C ASN A 157 -10.58 -7.09 0.85
N GLY A 158 -10.59 -5.81 0.46
CA GLY A 158 -9.68 -5.28 -0.55
C GLY A 158 -8.20 -5.37 -0.12
N LEU A 159 -7.89 -5.19 1.16
CA LEU A 159 -6.55 -5.35 1.70
C LEU A 159 -6.07 -6.80 1.59
N ARG A 160 -6.89 -7.78 2.02
CA ARG A 160 -6.58 -9.21 1.93
C ARG A 160 -6.32 -9.62 0.49
N TYR A 161 -7.21 -9.23 -0.42
CA TYR A 161 -7.09 -9.55 -1.85
C TYR A 161 -5.84 -8.96 -2.48
N ASP A 162 -5.57 -7.67 -2.26
CA ASP A 162 -4.42 -7.00 -2.87
C ASP A 162 -3.09 -7.52 -2.35
N VAL A 163 -2.99 -7.81 -1.03
CA VAL A 163 -1.77 -8.41 -0.44
C VAL A 163 -1.53 -9.80 -1.02
N THR A 164 -2.55 -10.64 -1.07
CA THR A 164 -2.45 -12.00 -1.64
C THR A 164 -2.06 -11.96 -3.11
N LYS A 165 -2.71 -11.12 -3.91
CA LYS A 165 -2.43 -10.93 -5.34
C LYS A 165 -1.00 -10.45 -5.58
N GLN A 166 -0.55 -9.42 -4.87
CA GLN A 166 0.80 -8.88 -5.03
C GLN A 166 1.88 -9.89 -4.64
N LEU A 167 1.70 -10.60 -3.51
CA LEU A 167 2.62 -11.67 -3.10
C LEU A 167 2.66 -12.83 -4.09
N SER A 168 1.53 -13.12 -4.74
CA SER A 168 1.44 -14.16 -5.76
C SER A 168 2.17 -13.82 -7.06
N ILE A 169 2.25 -12.54 -7.41
CA ILE A 169 2.95 -12.06 -8.62
C ILE A 169 4.45 -11.87 -8.38
N VAL A 170 4.86 -11.50 -7.16
CA VAL A 170 6.28 -11.25 -6.85
C VAL A 170 7.13 -12.49 -7.15
N ARG A 171 8.22 -12.27 -7.88
CA ARG A 171 9.23 -13.27 -8.20
C ARG A 171 10.65 -12.74 -7.95
N PRO A 172 11.61 -13.60 -7.60
CA PRO A 172 13.00 -13.14 -7.48
C PRO A 172 13.50 -12.70 -8.87
N LEU A 173 14.25 -11.60 -8.87
CA LEU A 173 14.96 -11.17 -10.08
C LEU A 173 16.06 -12.19 -10.42
N THR A 174 16.11 -12.59 -11.66
CA THR A 174 17.23 -13.41 -12.15
C THR A 174 18.53 -12.61 -12.10
N ASP A 175 19.68 -13.29 -12.02
CA ASP A 175 20.99 -12.61 -12.00
C ASP A 175 21.24 -11.74 -13.24
N ALA A 176 20.66 -12.13 -14.38
CA ALA A 176 20.71 -11.35 -15.61
C ALA A 176 19.88 -10.06 -15.50
N GLU A 177 18.65 -10.15 -14.97
CA GLU A 177 17.77 -8.99 -14.74
C GLU A 177 18.37 -8.03 -13.70
N ARG A 178 18.95 -8.58 -12.64
CA ARG A 178 19.63 -7.80 -11.60
C ARG A 178 20.82 -7.01 -12.17
N LYS A 179 21.66 -7.65 -12.98
CA LYS A 179 22.79 -7.00 -13.66
C LYS A 179 22.30 -5.94 -14.64
N ALA A 180 21.24 -6.21 -15.40
CA ALA A 180 20.66 -5.24 -16.33
C ALA A 180 20.06 -4.04 -15.61
N MET A 181 19.40 -4.23 -14.45
CA MET A 181 18.85 -3.15 -13.63
C MET A 181 19.96 -2.28 -13.04
N ILE A 182 21.02 -2.89 -12.51
CA ILE A 182 22.20 -2.16 -11.99
C ILE A 182 22.87 -1.36 -13.12
N ALA A 183 23.02 -1.95 -14.31
CA ALA A 183 23.61 -1.26 -15.45
C ALA A 183 22.77 -0.04 -15.86
N LYS A 184 21.44 -0.18 -15.94
CA LYS A 184 20.52 0.94 -16.23
C LYS A 184 20.63 2.05 -15.16
N PHE A 185 20.65 1.68 -13.90
CA PHE A 185 20.78 2.66 -12.80
C PHE A 185 22.10 3.42 -12.84
N LEU A 186 23.20 2.72 -13.17
CA LEU A 186 24.51 3.35 -13.35
C LEU A 186 24.57 4.24 -14.59
N ASP A 187 23.87 3.88 -15.66
CA ASP A 187 23.78 4.70 -16.87
C ASP A 187 22.91 5.95 -16.67
N GLU A 188 21.84 5.84 -15.89
CA GLU A 188 21.02 7.02 -15.50
C GLU A 188 21.80 7.98 -14.61
N GLN A 189 22.64 7.48 -13.71
CA GLN A 189 23.53 8.32 -12.90
C GLN A 189 24.68 8.94 -13.70
N LYS A 190 25.09 8.33 -14.84
CA LYS A 190 26.15 8.84 -15.72
C LYS A 190 25.65 9.85 -16.76
N LYS A 191 24.33 9.98 -16.98
CA LYS A 191 23.81 11.07 -17.81
C LYS A 191 23.98 12.38 -17.03
N PRO A 192 24.91 13.28 -17.46
CA PRO A 192 24.98 14.61 -16.86
C PRO A 192 23.63 15.28 -17.10
N THR A 193 23.10 15.90 -16.08
CA THR A 193 21.99 16.85 -16.19
C THR A 193 22.42 18.03 -17.09
N GLU A 194 22.39 17.83 -18.41
CA GLU A 194 22.51 18.90 -19.40
C GLU A 194 21.17 19.65 -19.52
N THR A 195 20.75 20.25 -18.44
CA THR A 195 19.68 21.28 -18.49
C THR A 195 19.88 22.29 -17.39
N SER A 196 21.04 23.00 -17.44
CA SER A 196 21.10 24.35 -16.86
C SER A 196 22.34 25.14 -17.30
N LYS A 197 22.55 25.27 -18.61
CA LYS A 197 23.44 26.29 -19.15
C LYS A 197 22.86 26.81 -20.45
N THR A 198 21.81 27.61 -20.37
CA THR A 198 21.51 28.71 -21.34
C THR A 198 20.25 29.42 -20.85
N ALA A 199 20.40 30.37 -20.03
CA ALA A 199 19.56 31.59 -20.00
C ALA A 199 20.24 32.61 -19.09
N SER A 200 21.26 33.23 -19.64
CA SER A 200 21.77 34.52 -19.17
C SER A 200 20.76 35.60 -19.55
N SER A 201 20.51 36.48 -18.60
CA SER A 201 19.98 37.84 -18.76
C SER A 201 18.60 38.01 -19.40
N LYS A 202 17.58 38.11 -18.54
CA LYS A 202 16.62 39.21 -18.60
C LYS A 202 15.94 39.41 -17.25
N ALA A 203 16.18 40.55 -16.65
CA ALA A 203 15.53 41.01 -15.44
C ALA A 203 14.02 41.09 -15.63
N ILE A 204 13.27 40.34 -14.86
CA ILE A 204 11.84 40.61 -14.61
C ILE A 204 11.64 40.56 -13.11
N LYS A 205 11.34 41.75 -12.57
CA LYS A 205 10.81 41.89 -11.21
C LYS A 205 9.47 41.19 -11.18
N SER A 206 9.35 40.12 -10.40
CA SER A 206 8.04 39.64 -9.95
C SER A 206 8.15 39.13 -8.54
N ASN A 207 7.32 39.70 -7.68
CA ASN A 207 7.04 39.25 -6.32
C ASN A 207 6.71 37.73 -6.33
N SER A 208 7.53 36.94 -5.68
CA SER A 208 7.13 35.61 -5.29
C SER A 208 7.16 35.52 -3.76
N SER A 209 5.98 35.41 -3.19
CA SER A 209 5.73 35.00 -1.83
C SER A 209 6.40 33.64 -1.54
N MET A 210 7.42 33.65 -0.71
CA MET A 210 8.04 32.43 -0.17
C MET A 210 7.07 31.74 0.81
N PRO A 211 6.99 30.42 0.85
CA PRO A 211 6.16 29.71 1.81
C PRO A 211 6.66 29.92 3.24
N LEU A 212 5.73 30.26 4.13
CA LEU A 212 5.95 30.41 5.58
C LEU A 212 6.35 29.03 6.14
N GLY A 213 7.58 28.90 6.68
CA GLY A 213 7.85 27.80 7.59
C GLY A 213 9.22 27.11 7.57
N ALA A 214 10.22 27.60 6.87
CA ALA A 214 11.57 27.04 6.99
C ALA A 214 12.33 27.66 8.16
N LYS A 215 12.58 26.88 9.21
CA LYS A 215 13.52 27.24 10.30
C LYS A 215 14.93 27.18 9.76
N THR A 216 15.61 28.29 9.64
CA THR A 216 17.07 28.33 9.36
C THR A 216 17.83 28.05 10.65
N PRO A 217 18.78 27.08 10.68
CA PRO A 217 19.65 26.85 11.84
C PRO A 217 20.50 28.10 12.14
N PRO A 218 20.83 28.36 13.40
CA PRO A 218 21.57 29.57 13.81
C PRO A 218 22.96 29.72 13.18
N GLU A 219 23.55 28.68 12.65
CA GLU A 219 24.85 28.72 11.95
C GLU A 219 24.82 29.31 10.53
N GLN A 220 23.63 29.55 9.96
CA GLN A 220 23.49 30.08 8.58
C GLN A 220 23.06 31.54 8.55
N MET A 221 23.01 32.24 9.71
CA MET A 221 22.66 33.64 9.74
C MET A 221 23.84 34.54 9.36
N PRO A 222 23.65 35.58 8.52
CA PRO A 222 24.70 36.54 8.22
C PRO A 222 25.31 37.17 9.48
N LYS A 223 26.62 37.37 9.51
CA LYS A 223 27.32 37.98 10.62
C LYS A 223 26.70 39.36 10.92
N GLY A 224 26.24 39.58 12.14
CA GLY A 224 25.57 40.80 12.56
C GLY A 224 24.09 40.66 12.91
N TRP A 225 23.41 39.65 12.41
CA TRP A 225 21.99 39.44 12.72
C TRP A 225 21.76 38.85 14.13
N GLN A 226 22.79 38.25 14.70
CA GLN A 226 22.77 37.67 16.05
C GLN A 226 22.65 38.74 17.15
N ALA A 227 23.03 39.99 16.85
CA ALA A 227 22.92 41.12 17.78
C ALA A 227 21.56 41.83 17.74
N THR A 228 20.64 41.43 16.84
CA THR A 228 19.34 42.03 16.67
C THR A 228 18.37 41.60 17.77
N GLY A 229 17.81 42.55 18.49
CA GLY A 229 16.84 42.30 19.58
C GLY A 229 15.58 41.63 19.03
N ARG A 230 14.98 40.72 19.80
CA ARG A 230 13.78 39.95 19.39
C ARG A 230 12.60 40.84 18.95
N ASN A 231 12.49 42.07 19.50
CA ASN A 231 11.42 42.99 19.18
C ASN A 231 11.75 44.02 18.11
N GLU A 232 13.01 44.09 17.66
CA GLU A 232 13.46 44.97 16.61
C GLU A 232 13.00 44.52 15.23
N LEU A 233 13.02 45.43 14.23
CA LEU A 233 12.71 45.09 12.86
C LEU A 233 13.75 44.14 12.29
N CYS A 234 13.29 43.13 11.57
CA CYS A 234 14.19 42.15 11.00
C CYS A 234 15.11 42.78 9.93
N PRO A 235 16.44 42.58 9.99
CA PRO A 235 17.39 43.15 9.03
C PRO A 235 17.19 42.69 7.58
N CYS A 236 16.35 41.65 7.35
CA CYS A 236 16.00 41.20 6.00
C CYS A 236 15.12 42.15 5.20
N GLY A 237 14.68 43.26 5.76
CA GLY A 237 13.82 44.23 5.09
C GLY A 237 12.33 43.85 4.97
N SER A 238 11.89 42.77 5.66
CA SER A 238 10.49 42.30 5.60
C SER A 238 9.49 43.16 6.36
N GLY A 239 9.92 44.18 7.11
CA GLY A 239 9.07 45.05 7.94
C GLY A 239 8.47 44.34 9.17
N LYS A 240 8.81 43.05 9.41
CA LYS A 240 8.33 42.28 10.57
C LYS A 240 9.37 42.31 11.69
N LYS A 241 8.90 42.20 12.95
CA LYS A 241 9.79 42.06 14.11
C LYS A 241 10.63 40.80 13.97
N PHE A 242 11.90 40.81 14.43
CA PHE A 242 12.86 39.71 14.28
C PHE A 242 12.28 38.38 14.79
N LYS A 243 11.59 38.38 15.96
CA LYS A 243 10.90 37.20 16.52
C LYS A 243 9.80 36.58 15.63
N HIS A 244 9.26 37.33 14.69
CA HIS A 244 8.21 36.88 13.76
C HIS A 244 8.75 36.60 12.35
N CYS A 245 10.06 36.73 12.15
CA CYS A 245 10.76 36.47 10.89
C CYS A 245 11.87 35.46 11.10
N HIS A 246 13.13 35.89 11.15
CA HIS A 246 14.31 35.01 11.23
C HIS A 246 14.69 34.64 12.67
N GLY A 247 14.22 35.34 13.67
CA GLY A 247 14.40 35.03 15.09
C GLY A 247 13.30 34.17 15.72
N ARG A 248 12.56 33.39 14.92
CA ARG A 248 11.51 32.48 15.41
C ARG A 248 12.17 31.19 15.88
N LEU A 249 12.19 31.00 17.22
CA LEU A 249 12.61 29.76 17.89
C LEU A 249 11.51 28.72 17.83
#